data_cc1296a86eba5e504fee53b0e3e988ac
#
_entry.id   cc1296a86eba5e504fee53b0e3e988ac
#
_cell.length_a   1.000
_cell.length_b   1.000
_cell.length_c   1.000
_cell.angle_alpha   90.00
_cell.angle_beta   90.00
_cell.angle_gamma   90.00
#
_symmetry.space_group_name_H-M   'P 1'
#
loop_
_entity.id
_entity.type
_entity.pdbx_description
1 polymer ?
#
loop_
_entity_poly.entity_id
_entity_poly.type
_entity_poly.pdbx_seq_one_letter_code
_entity_poly.pdbx_strand_id
1 'polypeptide(L)'
;IDVGAPPLPQPETRLEFIRRYAADSGQRLARLGAEGEAWWESKARFFDVPRSRAWIVVRRIAHTAHHRGQQVELLRMLGRSVYSTYGPTADTGGLMQNRAPTVYAYPDEAGLLQGEAGGGPKATLPGTGDKPVTERPGA
;
A
#
# COMPACT_ATOMS: atom_id res chain seq x y z
N ILE A 1 -2.61 4.23 22.60
CA ILE A 1 -1.40 4.78 22.01
C ILE A 1 -1.82 6.07 21.35
N ASP A 2 -1.68 7.16 22.07
CA ASP A 2 -1.78 8.47 21.46
C ASP A 2 -0.47 8.71 20.70
N VAL A 3 -0.40 8.17 19.52
CA VAL A 3 0.60 8.59 18.54
C VAL A 3 -0.02 9.79 17.85
N GLY A 4 0.03 10.93 18.49
CA GLY A 4 -0.33 12.18 17.88
C GLY A 4 0.27 12.21 16.47
N ALA A 5 -0.55 12.33 15.44
CA ALA A 5 -0.01 12.50 14.11
C ALA A 5 0.83 13.79 14.13
N PRO A 6 2.12 13.73 13.75
CA PRO A 6 2.88 14.96 13.64
C PRO A 6 2.16 15.91 12.68
N PRO A 7 2.16 17.22 12.96
CA PRO A 7 1.55 18.18 12.05
C PRO A 7 2.18 18.01 10.66
N LEU A 8 1.35 17.96 9.64
CA LEU A 8 1.83 17.93 8.27
C LEU A 8 2.55 19.23 7.96
N PRO A 9 3.79 19.19 7.46
CA PRO A 9 4.46 20.37 6.99
C PRO A 9 3.67 21.00 5.83
N GLN A 10 3.60 22.31 5.81
CA GLN A 10 2.94 23.06 4.76
C GLN A 10 3.92 24.08 4.15
N PRO A 11 4.08 24.13 2.84
CA PRO A 11 3.66 23.14 1.84
C PRO A 11 4.59 21.91 1.83
N GLU A 12 4.03 20.73 1.58
CA GLU A 12 4.81 19.48 1.46
C GLU A 12 4.80 19.02 -0.01
N THR A 13 5.97 18.82 -0.58
CA THR A 13 6.12 18.22 -1.90
C THR A 13 5.85 16.71 -1.84
N ARG A 14 5.55 16.11 -2.99
CA ARG A 14 5.37 14.65 -3.09
C ARG A 14 6.57 13.86 -2.56
N LEU A 15 7.79 14.29 -2.88
CA LEU A 15 9.01 13.61 -2.45
C LEU A 15 9.24 13.73 -0.94
N GLU A 16 8.98 14.90 -0.36
CA GLU A 16 9.03 15.10 1.09
C GLU A 16 8.01 14.23 1.81
N PHE A 17 6.79 14.14 1.28
CA PHE A 17 5.77 13.23 1.80
C PHE A 17 6.27 11.77 1.81
N ILE A 18 6.83 11.29 0.69
CA ILE A 18 7.31 9.92 0.56
C ILE A 18 8.44 9.66 1.57
N ARG A 19 9.41 10.56 1.68
CA ARG A 19 10.53 10.45 2.64
C ARG A 19 10.06 10.42 4.08
N ARG A 20 9.17 11.32 4.44
CA ARG A 20 8.58 11.35 5.78
C ARG A 20 7.78 10.09 6.07
N TYR A 21 6.97 9.65 5.13
CA TYR A 21 6.19 8.42 5.29
C TYR A 21 7.08 7.19 5.47
N ALA A 22 8.15 7.06 4.70
CA ALA A 22 9.13 5.98 4.83
C ALA A 22 9.79 6.00 6.21
N ALA A 23 10.27 7.15 6.66
CA ALA A 23 10.90 7.30 7.99
C ALA A 23 9.93 6.96 9.13
N ASP A 24 8.71 7.52 9.11
CA ASP A 24 7.70 7.30 10.15
C ASP A 24 7.23 5.84 10.19
N SER A 25 7.00 5.23 9.02
CA SER A 25 6.58 3.83 8.95
C SER A 25 7.67 2.88 9.41
N GLY A 26 8.93 3.13 9.04
CA GLY A 26 10.08 2.36 9.50
C GLY A 26 10.24 2.38 11.04
N GLN A 27 10.15 3.55 11.65
CA GLN A 27 10.18 3.69 13.11
C GLN A 27 9.02 2.94 13.79
N ARG A 28 7.82 3.04 13.25
CA ARG A 28 6.64 2.35 13.79
C ARG A 28 6.76 0.83 13.66
N LEU A 29 7.24 0.35 12.52
CA LEU A 29 7.47 -1.09 12.30
C LEU A 29 8.53 -1.64 13.26
N ALA A 30 9.65 -0.93 13.44
CA ALA A 30 10.68 -1.32 14.39
C ALA A 30 10.14 -1.41 15.82
N ARG A 31 9.33 -0.42 16.23
CA ARG A 31 8.67 -0.42 17.55
C ARG A 31 7.70 -1.59 17.69
N LEU A 32 6.84 -1.83 16.71
CA LEU A 32 5.87 -2.94 16.76
C LEU A 32 6.57 -4.31 16.76
N GLY A 33 7.68 -4.44 16.03
CA GLY A 33 8.49 -5.66 15.98
C GLY A 33 9.22 -5.98 17.29
N ALA A 34 9.43 -4.98 18.15
CA ALA A 34 10.05 -5.17 19.46
C ALA A 34 9.07 -5.60 20.56
N GLU A 35 7.76 -5.58 20.29
CA GLU A 35 6.73 -5.87 21.29
C GLU A 35 6.48 -7.37 21.40
N GLY A 36 6.38 -7.87 22.64
CA GLY A 36 6.09 -9.27 22.94
C GLY A 36 4.59 -9.60 22.88
N GLU A 37 4.29 -10.91 22.94
CA GLU A 37 2.93 -11.45 22.85
C GLU A 37 1.96 -10.81 23.84
N ALA A 38 2.37 -10.66 25.11
CA ALA A 38 1.53 -10.04 26.14
C ALA A 38 1.12 -8.59 25.79
N TRP A 39 1.99 -7.87 25.09
CA TRP A 39 1.66 -6.53 24.61
C TRP A 39 0.60 -6.57 23.51
N TRP A 40 0.73 -7.52 22.58
CA TRP A 40 -0.21 -7.68 21.47
C TRP A 40 -1.61 -8.08 21.95
N GLU A 41 -1.68 -8.94 22.95
CA GLU A 41 -2.96 -9.41 23.54
C GLU A 41 -3.59 -8.36 24.47
N SER A 42 -2.80 -7.45 25.04
CA SER A 42 -3.33 -6.44 25.94
C SER A 42 -4.30 -5.50 25.23
N LYS A 43 -5.31 -5.06 25.98
CA LYS A 43 -6.38 -4.23 25.45
C LYS A 43 -6.00 -2.76 25.42
N ALA A 44 -6.43 -2.09 24.37
CA ALA A 44 -6.40 -0.63 24.25
C ALA A 44 -7.79 -0.13 23.84
N ARG A 45 -8.09 1.12 24.16
CA ARG A 45 -9.36 1.74 23.76
C ARG A 45 -9.36 1.95 22.24
N PHE A 46 -10.39 1.44 21.58
CA PHE A 46 -10.67 1.67 20.18
C PHE A 46 -12.09 2.25 20.07
N PHE A 47 -12.19 3.56 19.86
CA PHE A 47 -13.41 4.32 20.06
C PHE A 47 -13.96 4.06 21.46
N ASP A 48 -15.15 3.46 21.59
CA ASP A 48 -15.82 3.19 22.87
C ASP A 48 -15.65 1.75 23.36
N VAL A 49 -14.92 0.91 22.59
CA VAL A 49 -14.79 -0.52 22.90
C VAL A 49 -13.33 -0.89 23.12
N PRO A 50 -12.98 -1.62 24.19
CA PRO A 50 -11.65 -2.17 24.37
C PRO A 50 -11.42 -3.32 23.37
N ARG A 51 -10.30 -3.27 22.65
CA ARG A 51 -9.84 -4.31 21.71
C ARG A 51 -8.39 -4.65 21.99
N SER A 52 -7.96 -5.89 21.66
CA SER A 52 -6.53 -6.19 21.70
C SER A 52 -5.76 -5.31 20.71
N ARG A 53 -4.50 -5.03 21.01
CA ARG A 53 -3.64 -4.26 20.11
C ARG A 53 -3.45 -4.97 18.77
N ALA A 54 -3.33 -6.31 18.79
CA ALA A 54 -3.31 -7.12 17.58
C ALA A 54 -4.53 -6.85 16.70
N TRP A 55 -5.74 -6.90 17.27
CA TRP A 55 -6.97 -6.60 16.54
C TRP A 55 -6.95 -5.18 15.93
N ILE A 56 -6.51 -4.17 16.71
CA ILE A 56 -6.45 -2.78 16.24
C ILE A 56 -5.51 -2.64 15.05
N VAL A 57 -4.35 -3.29 15.09
CA VAL A 57 -3.38 -3.24 13.98
C VAL A 57 -3.92 -3.95 12.74
N VAL A 58 -4.48 -5.15 12.87
CA VAL A 58 -5.12 -5.89 11.76
C VAL A 58 -6.26 -5.06 11.16
N ARG A 59 -7.11 -4.47 12.00
CA ARG A 59 -8.18 -3.58 11.55
C ARG A 59 -7.62 -2.37 10.78
N ARG A 60 -6.49 -1.81 11.20
CA ARG A 60 -5.84 -0.69 10.50
C ARG A 60 -5.30 -1.09 9.14
N ILE A 61 -4.68 -2.27 9.04
CA ILE A 61 -4.21 -2.82 7.76
C ILE A 61 -5.39 -3.02 6.80
N ALA A 62 -6.48 -3.64 7.27
CA ALA A 62 -7.68 -3.84 6.46
C ALA A 62 -8.30 -2.51 5.99
N HIS A 63 -8.33 -1.49 6.86
CA HIS A 63 -8.82 -0.16 6.51
C HIS A 63 -7.94 0.51 5.43
N THR A 64 -6.63 0.37 5.55
CA THR A 64 -5.69 0.90 4.54
C THR A 64 -5.88 0.18 3.19
N ALA A 65 -6.07 -1.14 3.20
CA ALA A 65 -6.37 -1.92 2.00
C ALA A 65 -7.69 -1.49 1.34
N HIS A 66 -8.72 -1.19 2.15
CA HIS A 66 -10.00 -0.66 1.66
C HIS A 66 -9.82 0.66 0.90
N HIS A 67 -9.16 1.65 1.51
CA HIS A 67 -8.93 2.94 0.84
C HIS A 67 -8.00 2.83 -0.37
N ARG A 68 -7.02 1.93 -0.34
CA ARG A 68 -6.19 1.66 -1.51
C ARG A 68 -7.02 1.12 -2.68
N GLY A 69 -7.98 0.24 -2.42
CA GLY A 69 -8.92 -0.22 -3.46
C GLY A 69 -9.68 0.94 -4.10
N GLN A 70 -10.21 1.85 -3.29
CA GLN A 70 -10.89 3.06 -3.79
C GLN A 70 -9.95 3.95 -4.63
N GLN A 71 -8.71 4.14 -4.19
CA GLN A 71 -7.72 4.92 -4.94
C GLN A 71 -7.38 4.27 -6.30
N VAL A 72 -7.25 2.95 -6.34
CA VAL A 72 -7.01 2.21 -7.58
C VAL A 72 -8.16 2.39 -8.56
N GLU A 73 -9.41 2.33 -8.08
CA GLU A 73 -10.60 2.57 -8.89
C GLU A 73 -10.58 3.99 -9.49
N LEU A 74 -10.33 5.01 -8.65
CA LEU A 74 -10.24 6.40 -9.12
C LEU A 74 -9.13 6.58 -10.16
N LEU A 75 -7.97 5.97 -9.97
CA LEU A 75 -6.88 6.03 -10.94
C LEU A 75 -7.30 5.44 -12.29
N ARG A 76 -8.02 4.31 -12.28
CA ARG A 76 -8.54 3.69 -13.50
C ARG A 76 -9.58 4.56 -14.19
N MET A 77 -10.49 5.18 -13.45
CA MET A 77 -11.46 6.14 -13.99
C MET A 77 -10.77 7.34 -14.67
N LEU A 78 -9.58 7.71 -14.18
CA LEU A 78 -8.73 8.75 -14.77
C LEU A 78 -7.82 8.22 -15.90
N GLY A 79 -8.02 6.99 -16.38
CA GLY A 79 -7.21 6.39 -17.45
C GLY A 79 -5.75 6.14 -17.06
N ARG A 80 -5.45 6.00 -15.76
CA ARG A 80 -4.10 5.72 -15.27
C ARG A 80 -3.84 4.24 -15.15
N SER A 81 -2.68 3.80 -15.63
CA SER A 81 -2.22 2.43 -15.44
C SER A 81 -1.80 2.19 -13.97
N VAL A 82 -2.08 0.99 -13.48
CA VAL A 82 -1.89 0.62 -12.08
C VAL A 82 -0.88 -0.51 -11.98
N TYR A 83 0.24 -0.24 -11.31
CA TYR A 83 1.24 -1.24 -10.95
C TYR A 83 0.70 -2.20 -9.90
N SER A 84 1.32 -3.36 -9.82
CA SER A 84 1.03 -4.33 -8.75
C SER A 84 1.24 -3.74 -7.37
N THR A 85 0.40 -4.18 -6.44
CA THR A 85 0.54 -3.84 -5.01
C THR A 85 0.85 -5.09 -4.18
N TYR A 86 0.22 -6.22 -4.51
CA TYR A 86 0.43 -7.52 -3.86
C TYR A 86 0.14 -8.69 -4.81
N GLY A 87 -0.17 -8.41 -6.05
CA GLY A 87 -0.48 -9.40 -7.08
C GLY A 87 -0.67 -8.74 -8.44
N PRO A 88 -0.96 -9.49 -9.49
CA PRO A 88 -1.21 -8.96 -10.82
C PRO A 88 -2.35 -7.95 -10.83
N THR A 89 -2.33 -7.06 -11.82
CA THR A 89 -3.42 -6.13 -12.15
C THR A 89 -3.83 -6.33 -13.61
N ALA A 90 -4.91 -5.72 -14.04
CA ALA A 90 -5.27 -5.71 -15.45
C ALA A 90 -4.12 -5.17 -16.34
N ASP A 91 -3.39 -4.15 -15.85
CA ASP A 91 -2.28 -3.56 -16.60
C ASP A 91 -0.99 -4.39 -16.57
N THR A 92 -0.93 -5.44 -15.75
CA THR A 92 0.20 -6.38 -15.71
C THR A 92 -0.12 -7.73 -16.35
N GLY A 93 -1.23 -7.83 -17.10
CA GLY A 93 -1.63 -9.04 -17.83
C GLY A 93 -2.83 -9.78 -17.23
N GLY A 94 -3.49 -9.21 -16.21
CA GLY A 94 -4.76 -9.70 -15.68
C GLY A 94 -4.64 -10.61 -14.47
N LEU A 95 -5.12 -11.85 -14.57
CA LEU A 95 -5.30 -12.74 -13.42
C LEU A 95 -4.09 -13.68 -13.19
N MET A 96 -3.88 -14.08 -11.94
CA MET A 96 -2.82 -15.04 -11.57
C MET A 96 -2.98 -16.38 -12.29
N GLN A 97 -4.19 -16.89 -12.47
CA GLN A 97 -4.47 -18.11 -13.23
C GLN A 97 -4.05 -18.00 -14.69
N ASN A 98 -3.93 -16.81 -15.24
CA ASN A 98 -3.40 -16.54 -16.58
C ASN A 98 -1.87 -16.37 -16.58
N ARG A 99 -1.21 -16.65 -15.45
CA ARG A 99 0.22 -16.43 -15.25
C ARG A 99 0.64 -14.98 -15.45
N ALA A 100 -0.25 -14.03 -15.15
CA ALA A 100 0.05 -12.62 -15.21
C ALA A 100 1.15 -12.28 -14.19
N PRO A 101 2.17 -11.51 -14.59
CA PRO A 101 3.25 -11.15 -13.70
C PRO A 101 2.82 -10.12 -12.64
N THR A 102 3.47 -10.16 -11.49
CA THR A 102 3.43 -9.08 -10.51
C THR A 102 4.53 -8.09 -10.85
N VAL A 103 4.16 -6.88 -11.24
CA VAL A 103 5.10 -5.83 -11.67
C VAL A 103 4.96 -4.62 -10.76
N TYR A 104 5.96 -4.39 -9.92
CA TYR A 104 6.05 -3.20 -9.06
C TYR A 104 6.66 -2.03 -9.84
N ALA A 105 6.25 -0.80 -9.49
CA ALA A 105 6.81 0.41 -10.10
C ALA A 105 8.32 0.55 -9.84
N TYR A 106 8.76 0.12 -8.66
CA TYR A 106 10.15 0.11 -8.20
C TYR A 106 10.45 -1.20 -7.47
N PRO A 107 11.71 -1.66 -7.46
CA PRO A 107 12.08 -2.93 -6.84
C PRO A 107 11.96 -2.93 -5.32
N ASP A 108 12.23 -1.78 -4.69
CA ASP A 108 12.25 -1.60 -3.24
C ASP A 108 12.06 -0.12 -2.85
N GLU A 109 12.13 0.18 -1.57
CA GLU A 109 11.98 1.53 -1.02
C GLU A 109 13.10 2.47 -1.48
N ALA A 110 14.34 1.98 -1.54
CA ALA A 110 15.47 2.79 -1.99
C ALA A 110 15.31 3.19 -3.46
N GLY A 111 14.91 2.23 -4.31
CA GLY A 111 14.59 2.48 -5.71
C GLY A 111 13.42 3.45 -5.88
N LEU A 112 12.40 3.37 -5.02
CA LEU A 112 11.29 4.33 -5.00
C LEU A 112 11.79 5.75 -4.70
N LEU A 113 12.56 5.93 -3.63
CA LEU A 113 13.06 7.24 -3.23
C LEU A 113 14.00 7.85 -4.28
N GLN A 114 14.90 7.04 -4.84
CA GLN A 114 15.80 7.46 -5.90
C GLN A 114 15.05 7.80 -7.19
N GLY A 115 14.11 6.95 -7.60
CA GLY A 115 13.32 7.16 -8.82
C GLY A 115 12.45 8.40 -8.74
N GLU A 116 11.78 8.63 -7.62
CA GLU A 116 10.95 9.82 -7.41
C GLU A 116 11.80 11.11 -7.28
N ALA A 117 13.03 11.01 -6.79
CA ALA A 117 13.95 12.15 -6.72
C ALA A 117 14.57 12.51 -8.08
N GLY A 118 14.90 11.51 -8.88
CA GLY A 118 15.66 11.66 -10.14
C GLY A 118 14.85 11.47 -11.41
N GLY A 119 13.54 11.22 -11.32
CA GLY A 119 12.74 10.88 -12.49
C GLY A 119 13.15 9.54 -13.14
N GLY A 120 13.70 8.62 -12.34
CA GLY A 120 14.10 7.30 -12.81
C GLY A 120 12.96 6.54 -13.47
N PRO A 121 13.24 5.68 -14.46
CA PRO A 121 12.21 4.94 -15.18
C PRO A 121 11.52 3.95 -14.26
N LYS A 122 10.21 3.99 -14.27
CA LYS A 122 9.37 2.93 -13.67
C LYS A 122 9.41 1.68 -14.54
N ALA A 123 9.14 0.53 -13.92
CA ALA A 123 8.99 -0.72 -14.67
C ALA A 123 7.91 -0.57 -15.76
N THR A 124 8.19 -1.14 -16.94
CA THR A 124 7.22 -1.14 -18.04
C THR A 124 6.11 -2.14 -17.76
N LEU A 125 4.86 -1.72 -17.94
CA LEU A 125 3.70 -2.57 -17.81
C LEU A 125 3.38 -3.28 -19.14
N PRO A 126 3.12 -4.60 -19.12
CA PRO A 126 2.81 -5.36 -20.33
C PRO A 126 1.42 -5.06 -20.91
N GLY A 127 0.54 -4.40 -20.13
CA GLY A 127 -0.84 -4.20 -20.51
C GLY A 127 -1.72 -5.41 -20.27
N THR A 128 -2.98 -5.34 -20.72
CA THR A 128 -3.98 -6.41 -20.52
C THR A 128 -3.73 -7.64 -21.39
N GLY A 129 -3.07 -7.49 -22.54
CA GLY A 129 -2.93 -8.56 -23.53
C GLY A 129 -4.30 -9.00 -24.07
N ASP A 130 -4.33 -10.22 -24.63
CA ASP A 130 -5.55 -10.82 -25.23
C ASP A 130 -6.32 -11.71 -24.23
N LYS A 131 -5.85 -11.79 -22.99
CA LYS A 131 -6.46 -12.65 -21.97
C LYS A 131 -7.52 -11.90 -21.16
N PRO A 132 -8.57 -12.58 -20.69
CA PRO A 132 -9.56 -11.96 -19.85
C PRO A 132 -8.93 -11.45 -18.54
N VAL A 133 -9.33 -10.26 -18.10
CA VAL A 133 -8.86 -9.60 -16.87
C VAL A 133 -9.87 -9.71 -15.72
N THR A 134 -10.95 -10.45 -15.94
CA THR A 134 -12.02 -10.69 -14.95
C THR A 134 -12.35 -12.17 -14.87
N GLU A 135 -12.76 -12.62 -13.69
CA GLU A 135 -13.24 -13.99 -13.46
C GLU A 135 -14.73 -14.17 -13.85
N ARG A 136 -15.39 -13.12 -14.32
CA ARG A 136 -16.80 -13.22 -14.71
C ARG A 136 -16.94 -14.12 -15.93
N PRO A 137 -17.72 -15.20 -15.83
CA PRO A 137 -18.04 -16.03 -17.01
C PRO A 137 -18.78 -15.21 -18.06
N GLY A 138 -18.36 -15.29 -19.30
CA GLY A 138 -19.08 -14.69 -20.41
C GLY A 138 -18.97 -13.17 -20.58
N ALA A 139 -17.93 -12.53 -20.03
CA ALA A 139 -17.58 -11.15 -20.33
C ALA A 139 -16.79 -11.05 -21.63
#